data_06b815a965ebc4b87b2e661d793d5549
#
_entry.id   06b815a965ebc4b87b2e661d793d5549
#
_cell.length_a   1.000
_cell.length_b   1.000
_cell.length_c   1.000
_cell.angle_alpha   90.00
_cell.angle_beta   90.00
_cell.angle_gamma   90.00
#
_symmetry.space_group_name_H-M   'P 1'
#
loop_
_entity.id
_entity.type
_entity.pdbx_description
1 polymer ?
#
loop_
_entity_poly.entity_id
_entity_poly.type
_entity_poly.pdbx_seq_one_letter_code
_entity_poly.pdbx_strand_id
1 'polypeptide(L)'
;MKTIKIFRVLAMAAGLACFMISCLPADGAGYDWTMIAILALFFVIVPAGLIGNIKRENQPQTLTEYKKGYVVMIYILAAIVIGLCVTGLIADFGSPWMNLAFLFCTIYTLLNHIILYKAKKAYDSEK
;
A
#
# COMPACT_ATOMS: atom_id res chain seq x y z
N MET A 1 -2.32 -18.40 -1.03
CA MET A 1 -1.43 -17.35 -1.59
C MET A 1 -2.04 -16.57 -2.71
N LYS A 2 -2.71 -17.24 -3.64
CA LYS A 2 -3.34 -16.55 -4.79
C LYS A 2 -4.35 -15.50 -4.36
N THR A 3 -5.17 -15.80 -3.36
CA THR A 3 -6.17 -14.86 -2.83
C THR A 3 -5.51 -13.61 -2.24
N ILE A 4 -4.44 -13.79 -1.49
CA ILE A 4 -3.70 -12.66 -0.87
C ILE A 4 -3.10 -11.76 -1.95
N LYS A 5 -2.58 -12.35 -3.04
CA LYS A 5 -2.03 -11.58 -4.16
C LYS A 5 -3.10 -10.75 -4.86
N ILE A 6 -4.31 -11.32 -5.03
CA ILE A 6 -5.44 -10.60 -5.60
C ILE A 6 -5.83 -9.43 -4.69
N PHE A 7 -5.93 -9.66 -3.39
CA PHE A 7 -6.26 -8.59 -2.43
C PHE A 7 -5.20 -7.50 -2.41
N ARG A 8 -3.92 -7.86 -2.60
CA ARG A 8 -2.84 -6.87 -2.71
C ARG A 8 -3.08 -5.91 -3.87
N VAL A 9 -3.42 -6.44 -5.04
CA VAL A 9 -3.69 -5.63 -6.22
C VAL A 9 -4.95 -4.78 -6.03
N LEU A 10 -6.00 -5.37 -5.45
CA LEU A 10 -7.24 -4.65 -5.18
C LEU A 10 -7.03 -3.51 -4.18
N ALA A 11 -6.25 -3.75 -3.13
CA ALA A 11 -5.93 -2.71 -2.15
C ALA A 11 -5.16 -1.56 -2.79
N MET A 12 -4.20 -1.87 -3.65
CA MET A 12 -3.46 -0.84 -4.38
C MET A 12 -4.38 -0.01 -5.28
N ALA A 13 -5.23 -0.68 -6.05
CA ALA A 13 -6.15 0.00 -6.95
C ALA A 13 -7.15 0.87 -6.19
N ALA A 14 -7.69 0.35 -5.09
CA ALA A 14 -8.62 1.10 -4.24
C ALA A 14 -7.94 2.31 -3.62
N GLY A 15 -6.70 2.16 -3.16
CA GLY A 15 -5.91 3.26 -2.60
C GLY A 15 -5.67 4.37 -3.61
N LEU A 16 -5.31 4.00 -4.83
CA LEU A 16 -5.12 4.99 -5.91
C LEU A 16 -6.43 5.70 -6.26
N ALA A 17 -7.54 4.96 -6.34
CA ALA A 17 -8.84 5.55 -6.63
C ALA A 17 -9.25 6.54 -5.54
N CYS A 18 -9.11 6.17 -4.27
CA CYS A 18 -9.43 7.06 -3.15
C CYS A 18 -8.53 8.29 -3.14
N PHE A 19 -7.25 8.13 -3.44
CA PHE A 19 -6.33 9.25 -3.53
C PHE A 19 -6.74 10.22 -4.63
N MET A 20 -7.10 9.69 -5.81
CA MET A 20 -7.57 10.52 -6.93
C MET A 20 -8.83 11.29 -6.55
N ILE A 21 -9.79 10.61 -5.89
CA ILE A 21 -11.02 11.27 -5.46
C ILE A 21 -10.72 12.36 -4.42
N SER A 22 -9.79 12.12 -3.50
CA SER A 22 -9.43 13.09 -2.47
C SER A 22 -8.80 14.35 -3.05
N CYS A 23 -8.20 14.24 -4.24
CA CYS A 23 -7.58 15.37 -4.92
C CYS A 23 -8.53 16.13 -5.84
N LEU A 24 -9.82 15.71 -5.94
CA LEU A 24 -10.80 16.44 -6.74
C LEU A 24 -11.07 17.82 -6.15
N PRO A 25 -11.12 18.88 -6.98
CA PRO A 25 -11.42 20.23 -6.49
C PRO A 25 -12.84 20.29 -5.90
N ALA A 26 -12.96 20.80 -4.68
CA ALA A 26 -14.24 20.86 -3.97
C ALA A 26 -15.22 21.87 -4.59
N ASP A 27 -14.71 22.88 -5.26
CA ASP A 27 -15.50 23.97 -5.83
C ASP A 27 -15.78 23.82 -7.34
N GLY A 28 -15.43 22.64 -7.90
CA GLY A 28 -15.63 22.40 -9.32
C GLY A 28 -14.58 23.05 -10.20
N ALA A 29 -13.57 23.71 -9.63
CA ALA A 29 -12.45 24.23 -10.40
C ALA A 29 -11.65 23.09 -11.04
N GLY A 30 -11.08 23.31 -12.21
CA GLY A 30 -10.23 22.31 -12.86
C GLY A 30 -8.95 22.07 -12.09
N TYR A 31 -8.31 20.92 -12.35
CA TYR A 31 -7.00 20.63 -11.79
C TYR A 31 -5.97 21.62 -12.33
N ASP A 32 -5.06 22.07 -11.46
CA ASP A 32 -3.89 22.79 -11.96
C ASP A 32 -2.83 21.79 -12.46
N TRP A 33 -1.81 22.30 -13.15
CA TRP A 33 -0.78 21.45 -13.74
C TRP A 33 0.03 20.69 -12.68
N THR A 34 0.24 21.31 -11.52
CA THR A 34 0.99 20.67 -10.42
C THR A 34 0.25 19.45 -9.92
N MET A 35 -1.07 19.56 -9.71
CA MET A 35 -1.90 18.45 -9.25
C MET A 35 -1.96 17.32 -10.27
N ILE A 36 -2.11 17.65 -11.55
CA ILE A 36 -2.11 16.67 -12.64
C ILE A 36 -0.77 15.92 -12.67
N ALA A 37 0.35 16.65 -12.51
CA ALA A 37 1.68 16.05 -12.50
C ALA A 37 1.85 15.09 -11.31
N ILE A 38 1.38 15.48 -10.13
CA ILE A 38 1.46 14.61 -8.94
C ILE A 38 0.64 13.35 -9.14
N LEU A 39 -0.59 13.47 -9.62
CA LEU A 39 -1.45 12.30 -9.87
C LEU A 39 -0.83 11.37 -10.91
N ALA A 40 -0.30 11.91 -12.02
CA ALA A 40 0.35 11.12 -13.04
C ALA A 40 1.57 10.38 -12.47
N LEU A 41 2.36 11.06 -11.65
CA LEU A 41 3.53 10.48 -11.02
C LEU A 41 3.15 9.29 -10.13
N PHE A 42 2.11 9.43 -9.30
CA PHE A 42 1.65 8.34 -8.44
C PHE A 42 1.10 7.17 -9.26
N PHE A 43 0.37 7.43 -10.35
CA PHE A 43 -0.15 6.38 -11.22
C PHE A 43 0.94 5.62 -11.97
N VAL A 44 2.14 6.19 -12.09
CA VAL A 44 3.30 5.50 -12.67
C VAL A 44 4.11 4.78 -11.59
N ILE A 45 4.41 5.46 -10.49
CA ILE A 45 5.30 4.93 -9.45
C ILE A 45 4.67 3.75 -8.72
N VAL A 46 3.39 3.82 -8.36
CA VAL A 46 2.75 2.78 -7.56
C VAL A 46 2.64 1.45 -8.33
N PRO A 47 2.15 1.44 -9.59
CA PRO A 47 2.19 0.19 -10.37
C PRO A 47 3.59 -0.32 -10.64
N ALA A 48 4.58 0.56 -10.86
CA ALA A 48 5.96 0.15 -11.02
C ALA A 48 6.50 -0.52 -9.75
N GLY A 49 6.14 0.01 -8.59
CA GLY A 49 6.49 -0.61 -7.31
C GLY A 49 5.87 -1.99 -7.16
N LEU A 50 4.62 -2.17 -7.59
CA LEU A 50 3.98 -3.48 -7.58
C LEU A 50 4.72 -4.47 -8.46
N ILE A 51 5.10 -4.06 -9.67
CA ILE A 51 5.85 -4.92 -10.58
C ILE A 51 7.19 -5.31 -9.97
N GLY A 52 7.88 -4.36 -9.32
CA GLY A 52 9.13 -4.63 -8.62
C GLY A 52 8.95 -5.64 -7.49
N ASN A 53 7.87 -5.53 -6.73
CA ASN A 53 7.58 -6.46 -5.66
C ASN A 53 7.25 -7.86 -6.18
N ILE A 54 6.56 -7.96 -7.32
CA ILE A 54 6.28 -9.25 -7.97
C ILE A 54 7.60 -9.91 -8.41
N LYS A 55 8.52 -9.13 -8.96
CA LYS A 55 9.84 -9.66 -9.34
C LYS A 55 10.60 -10.18 -8.12
N ARG A 56 10.60 -9.43 -7.02
CA ARG A 56 11.26 -9.87 -5.78
C ARG A 56 10.65 -11.15 -5.23
N GLU A 57 9.34 -11.28 -5.32
CA GLU A 57 8.61 -12.48 -4.89
C GLU A 57 9.03 -13.70 -5.71
N ASN A 58 9.26 -13.53 -7.01
CA ASN A 58 9.67 -14.61 -7.89
C ASN A 58 11.17 -14.92 -7.79
N GLN A 59 11.93 -14.11 -7.08
CA GLN A 59 13.36 -14.28 -6.83
C GLN A 59 13.65 -14.25 -5.33
N PRO A 60 13.18 -15.26 -4.57
CA PRO A 60 13.32 -15.25 -3.11
C PRO A 60 14.76 -15.19 -2.63
N GLN A 61 15.71 -15.65 -3.45
CA GLN A 61 17.13 -15.62 -3.11
C GLN A 61 17.68 -14.19 -2.98
N THR A 62 17.00 -13.20 -3.55
CA THR A 62 17.42 -11.80 -3.44
C THR A 62 16.89 -11.11 -2.19
N LEU A 63 15.95 -11.76 -1.48
CA LEU A 63 15.34 -11.19 -0.29
C LEU A 63 16.29 -11.33 0.91
N THR A 64 16.43 -10.25 1.68
CA THR A 64 17.16 -10.30 2.94
C THR A 64 16.31 -10.97 4.00
N GLU A 65 16.96 -11.60 4.98
CA GLU A 65 16.23 -12.18 6.10
C GLU A 65 15.49 -11.09 6.86
N TYR A 66 14.21 -11.36 7.17
CA TYR A 66 13.41 -10.46 7.99
C TYR A 66 13.73 -10.72 9.45
N LYS A 67 14.41 -9.80 10.09
CA LYS A 67 14.66 -9.88 11.54
C LYS A 67 13.35 -9.70 12.28
N LYS A 68 13.20 -10.42 13.39
CA LYS A 68 11.98 -10.39 14.21
C LYS A 68 11.61 -8.95 14.62
N GLY A 69 12.60 -8.14 15.01
CA GLY A 69 12.35 -6.75 15.39
C GLY A 69 11.80 -5.91 14.25
N TYR A 70 12.29 -6.14 13.02
CA TYR A 70 11.79 -5.43 11.83
C TYR A 70 10.33 -5.79 11.55
N VAL A 71 9.98 -7.08 11.65
CA VAL A 71 8.61 -7.55 11.42
C VAL A 71 7.67 -6.93 12.46
N VAL A 72 8.06 -6.95 13.75
CA VAL A 72 7.26 -6.37 14.83
C VAL A 72 7.08 -4.88 14.60
N MET A 73 8.12 -4.16 14.20
CA MET A 73 8.04 -2.72 13.94
C MET A 73 7.03 -2.42 12.82
N ILE A 74 7.06 -3.19 11.73
CA ILE A 74 6.13 -2.99 10.63
C ILE A 74 4.68 -3.16 11.09
N TYR A 75 4.40 -4.21 11.87
CA TYR A 75 3.04 -4.46 12.35
C TYR A 75 2.57 -3.37 13.33
N ILE A 76 3.47 -2.88 14.20
CA ILE A 76 3.14 -1.79 15.13
C ILE A 76 2.81 -0.51 14.35
N LEU A 77 3.65 -0.13 13.40
CA LEU A 77 3.42 1.07 12.59
C LEU A 77 2.12 0.96 11.80
N ALA A 78 1.85 -0.21 11.21
CA ALA A 78 0.62 -0.44 10.47
C ALA A 78 -0.61 -0.31 11.38
N ALA A 79 -0.55 -0.85 12.59
CA ALA A 79 -1.65 -0.73 13.56
C ALA A 79 -1.91 0.73 13.93
N ILE A 80 -0.85 1.51 14.14
CA ILE A 80 -0.96 2.93 14.46
C ILE A 80 -1.64 3.69 13.30
N VAL A 81 -1.19 3.45 12.06
CA VAL A 81 -1.76 4.12 10.88
C VAL A 81 -3.23 3.74 10.70
N ILE A 82 -3.56 2.45 10.83
CA ILE A 82 -4.94 1.99 10.71
C ILE A 82 -5.82 2.64 11.79
N GLY A 83 -5.34 2.69 13.03
CA GLY A 83 -6.06 3.34 14.12
C GLY A 83 -6.32 4.82 13.86
N LEU A 84 -5.31 5.53 13.39
CA LEU A 84 -5.45 6.95 13.05
C LEU A 84 -6.43 7.17 11.90
N CYS A 85 -6.39 6.33 10.87
CA CYS A 85 -7.30 6.44 9.73
C CYS A 85 -8.75 6.16 10.14
N VAL A 86 -8.98 5.11 10.93
CA VAL A 86 -10.33 4.77 11.41
C VAL A 86 -10.86 5.89 12.32
N THR A 87 -10.03 6.40 13.23
CA THR A 87 -10.41 7.52 14.10
C THR A 87 -10.76 8.75 13.26
N GLY A 88 -9.96 9.04 12.24
CA GLY A 88 -10.24 10.16 11.33
C GLY A 88 -11.55 10.02 10.58
N LEU A 89 -11.91 8.80 10.18
CA LEU A 89 -13.18 8.54 9.51
C LEU A 89 -14.36 8.71 10.46
N ILE A 90 -14.24 8.21 11.69
CA ILE A 90 -15.31 8.29 12.69
C ILE A 90 -15.50 9.74 13.16
N ALA A 91 -14.41 10.46 13.41
CA ALA A 91 -14.43 11.83 13.94
C ALA A 91 -14.52 12.91 12.85
N ASP A 92 -14.68 12.53 11.59
CA ASP A 92 -14.72 13.47 10.45
C ASP A 92 -13.46 14.34 10.36
N PHE A 93 -12.31 13.77 10.65
CA PHE A 93 -11.04 14.48 10.65
C PHE A 93 -10.42 14.44 9.25
N GLY A 94 -10.30 15.59 8.60
CA GLY A 94 -9.75 15.69 7.27
C GLY A 94 -10.66 15.08 6.20
N SER A 95 -10.11 14.81 5.02
CA SER A 95 -10.85 14.20 3.92
C SER A 95 -11.07 12.72 4.18
N PRO A 96 -12.33 12.22 4.13
CA PRO A 96 -12.57 10.79 4.28
C PRO A 96 -11.89 9.96 3.20
N TRP A 97 -11.82 10.50 1.98
CA TRP A 97 -11.16 9.79 0.88
C TRP A 97 -9.64 9.67 1.09
N MET A 98 -9.01 10.69 1.67
CA MET A 98 -7.60 10.63 2.00
C MET A 98 -7.33 9.60 3.10
N ASN A 99 -8.18 9.53 4.12
CA ASN A 99 -8.09 8.52 5.17
C ASN A 99 -8.23 7.11 4.60
N LEU A 100 -9.17 6.91 3.67
CA LEU A 100 -9.34 5.62 2.98
C LEU A 100 -8.13 5.29 2.13
N ALA A 101 -7.53 6.27 1.45
CA ALA A 101 -6.34 6.04 0.63
C ALA A 101 -5.18 5.54 1.49
N PHE A 102 -4.92 6.18 2.62
CA PHE A 102 -3.87 5.73 3.54
C PHE A 102 -4.17 4.35 4.11
N LEU A 103 -5.43 4.08 4.43
CA LEU A 103 -5.84 2.77 4.94
C LEU A 103 -5.55 1.67 3.92
N PHE A 104 -5.96 1.87 2.66
CA PHE A 104 -5.73 0.88 1.61
C PHE A 104 -4.23 0.72 1.29
N CYS A 105 -3.46 1.81 1.33
CA CYS A 105 -2.01 1.72 1.14
C CYS A 105 -1.35 0.92 2.25
N THR A 106 -1.82 1.07 3.49
CA THR A 106 -1.32 0.30 4.63
C THR A 106 -1.67 -1.18 4.48
N ILE A 107 -2.89 -1.48 4.06
CA ILE A 107 -3.32 -2.86 3.79
C ILE A 107 -2.45 -3.47 2.68
N TYR A 108 -2.18 -2.73 1.61
CA TYR A 108 -1.29 -3.17 0.54
C TYR A 108 0.09 -3.51 1.09
N THR A 109 0.66 -2.64 1.90
CA THR A 109 1.99 -2.84 2.48
C THR A 109 2.04 -4.10 3.35
N LEU A 110 1.01 -4.32 4.18
CA LEU A 110 0.93 -5.51 5.01
C LEU A 110 0.83 -6.78 4.18
N LEU A 111 -0.04 -6.79 3.17
CA LEU A 111 -0.22 -7.95 2.29
C LEU A 111 1.07 -8.26 1.52
N ASN A 112 1.73 -7.22 1.01
CA ASN A 112 3.00 -7.38 0.33
C ASN A 112 4.07 -7.97 1.24
N HIS A 113 4.15 -7.48 2.48
CA HIS A 113 5.10 -8.00 3.47
C HIS A 113 4.85 -9.49 3.75
N ILE A 114 3.57 -9.87 3.93
CA ILE A 114 3.19 -11.26 4.18
C ILE A 114 3.60 -12.15 3.00
N ILE A 115 3.34 -11.69 1.78
CA ILE A 115 3.68 -12.46 0.57
C ILE A 115 5.19 -12.67 0.47
N LEU A 116 5.97 -11.61 0.66
CA LEU A 116 7.43 -11.70 0.58
C LEU A 116 8.00 -12.58 1.70
N TYR A 117 7.45 -12.47 2.91
CA TYR A 117 7.88 -13.29 4.03
C TYR A 117 7.64 -14.77 3.77
N LYS A 118 6.44 -15.12 3.26
CA LYS A 118 6.11 -16.51 2.93
C LYS A 118 6.98 -17.05 1.80
N ALA A 119 7.27 -16.23 0.78
CA ALA A 119 8.13 -16.63 -0.33
C ALA A 119 9.55 -16.93 0.17
N LYS A 120 10.08 -16.08 1.04
CA LYS A 120 11.42 -16.28 1.60
C LYS A 120 11.46 -17.52 2.49
N LYS A 121 10.43 -17.71 3.32
CA LYS A 121 10.35 -18.88 4.19
C LYS A 121 10.28 -20.18 3.39
N ALA A 122 9.49 -20.20 2.32
CA ALA A 122 9.39 -21.37 1.45
C ALA A 122 10.72 -21.67 0.77
N TYR A 123 11.42 -20.64 0.30
CA TYR A 123 12.73 -20.80 -0.31
C TYR A 123 13.74 -21.38 0.67
N ASP A 124 13.77 -20.87 1.88
CA ASP A 124 14.71 -21.34 2.90
C ASP A 124 14.41 -22.78 3.33
N SER A 125 13.13 -23.19 3.32
CA SER A 125 12.77 -24.55 3.70
C SER A 125 13.10 -25.58 2.62
N GLU A 126 13.28 -25.15 1.37
CA GLU A 126 13.67 -26.03 0.27
C GLU A 126 15.20 -26.26 0.19
N LYS A 127 15.98 -25.54 0.97
CA LYS A 127 17.43 -25.73 1.03
C LYS A 127 17.79 -26.96 1.85
#